data_ecc855f1b542bf866fe76c22f6a9d34d
#
_entry.id   ecc855f1b542bf866fe76c22f6a9d34d
#
_cell.length_a   1.000
_cell.length_b   1.000
_cell.length_c   1.000
_cell.angle_alpha   90.00
_cell.angle_beta   90.00
_cell.angle_gamma   90.00
#
_symmetry.space_group_name_H-M   'P 1'
#
loop_
_entity.id
_entity.type
_entity.pdbx_description
1 polymer ?
#
loop_
_entity_poly.entity_id
_entity_poly.type
_entity_poly.pdbx_seq_one_letter_code
_entity_poly.pdbx_strand_id
1 'polypeptide(L)'
;GASALLIASVVLTFLYLGERSAGNTAEMLFRADTLWYAPLHISYSVGVDGISVAMLLLSAVIVFTGTFASWRLQPLTKEYFLWFTLLSMGVFGFFISVDLFTMFMFYEIALIPMYLLIGVWGSGRKEYAAMKLTLMLMGGSAFLLIGILGIYFGSGATTMNLLEIAQLHNIPFAQQCIWFPLTFLGFGVLGALFPFHTWSPDGHASAPTAVSMLHAGVLMKLGGYGCFRIAMYLMPE
;
A
#
# COMPACT_ATOMS: atom_id res chain seq x y z
N GLY A 1 -16.46 12.29 6.06
CA GLY A 1 -15.28 11.65 5.46
C GLY A 1 -15.35 10.13 5.61
N ALA A 2 -15.05 9.56 6.80
CA ALA A 2 -14.95 8.10 7.00
C ALA A 2 -16.23 7.32 6.62
N SER A 3 -17.41 7.84 6.96
CA SER A 3 -18.70 7.22 6.56
C SER A 3 -18.89 7.21 5.05
N ALA A 4 -18.49 8.28 4.37
CA ALA A 4 -18.58 8.34 2.91
C ALA A 4 -17.63 7.34 2.24
N LEU A 5 -16.41 7.17 2.79
CA LEU A 5 -15.45 6.15 2.35
C LEU A 5 -16.00 4.73 2.53
N LEU A 6 -16.63 4.47 3.67
CA LEU A 6 -17.25 3.16 3.93
C LEU A 6 -18.38 2.87 2.96
N ILE A 7 -19.29 3.83 2.74
CA ILE A 7 -20.38 3.69 1.78
C ILE A 7 -19.84 3.48 0.36
N ALA A 8 -18.85 4.28 -0.06
CA ALA A 8 -18.22 4.13 -1.38
C ALA A 8 -17.58 2.75 -1.57
N SER A 9 -16.89 2.23 -0.55
CA SER A 9 -16.27 0.90 -0.60
C SER A 9 -17.29 -0.23 -0.65
N VAL A 10 -18.39 -0.09 0.06
CA VAL A 10 -19.51 -1.05 0.00
C VAL A 10 -20.17 -1.02 -1.38
N VAL A 11 -20.46 0.17 -1.92
CA VAL A 11 -21.02 0.32 -3.27
C VAL A 11 -20.08 -0.27 -4.32
N LEU A 12 -18.77 0.02 -4.23
CA LEU A 12 -17.77 -0.56 -5.13
C LEU A 12 -17.77 -2.10 -5.06
N THR A 13 -17.90 -2.67 -3.87
CA THR A 13 -17.96 -4.13 -3.68
C THR A 13 -19.19 -4.73 -4.38
N PHE A 14 -20.36 -4.10 -4.23
CA PHE A 14 -21.57 -4.56 -4.91
C PHE A 14 -21.49 -4.41 -6.43
N LEU A 15 -20.95 -3.31 -6.94
CA LEU A 15 -20.73 -3.12 -8.37
C LEU A 15 -19.74 -4.15 -8.93
N TYR A 16 -18.64 -4.41 -8.21
CA TYR A 16 -17.66 -5.43 -8.60
C TYR A 16 -18.30 -6.83 -8.68
N LEU A 17 -19.06 -7.23 -7.67
CA LEU A 17 -19.77 -8.52 -7.66
C LEU A 17 -20.80 -8.58 -8.76
N GLY A 18 -21.51 -7.49 -9.06
CA GLY A 18 -22.47 -7.39 -10.16
C GLY A 18 -21.80 -7.65 -11.51
N GLU A 19 -20.68 -6.98 -11.81
CA GLU A 19 -19.90 -7.19 -13.04
C GLU A 19 -19.39 -8.63 -13.16
N ARG A 20 -18.89 -9.21 -12.06
CA ARG A 20 -18.45 -10.62 -12.05
C ARG A 20 -19.61 -11.59 -12.29
N SER A 21 -20.77 -11.35 -11.70
CA SER A 21 -21.96 -12.18 -11.91
C SER A 21 -22.54 -12.06 -13.32
N ALA A 22 -22.35 -10.91 -13.97
CA ALA A 22 -22.70 -10.68 -15.37
C ALA A 22 -21.75 -11.38 -16.37
N GLY A 23 -20.71 -12.07 -15.89
CA GLY A 23 -19.76 -12.83 -16.72
C GLY A 23 -18.55 -12.03 -17.20
N ASN A 24 -18.31 -10.85 -16.65
CA ASN A 24 -17.10 -10.07 -16.96
C ASN A 24 -15.87 -10.75 -16.33
N THR A 25 -15.01 -11.31 -17.15
CA THR A 25 -13.79 -12.04 -16.74
C THR A 25 -12.52 -11.19 -16.81
N ALA A 26 -12.63 -9.89 -17.06
CA ALA A 26 -11.48 -8.99 -17.11
C ALA A 26 -10.66 -9.07 -15.83
N GLU A 27 -9.33 -9.07 -15.95
CA GLU A 27 -8.41 -9.18 -14.81
C GLU A 27 -8.60 -8.03 -13.82
N MET A 28 -8.72 -6.80 -14.36
CA MET A 28 -9.01 -5.59 -13.59
C MET A 28 -10.27 -4.92 -14.12
N LEU A 29 -11.16 -4.50 -13.21
CA LEU A 29 -12.36 -3.75 -13.50
C LEU A 29 -12.20 -2.27 -13.14
N PHE A 30 -13.07 -1.41 -13.68
CA PHE A 30 -13.10 0.03 -13.43
C PHE A 30 -11.76 0.73 -13.68
N ARG A 31 -11.10 0.38 -14.78
CA ARG A 31 -9.80 0.97 -15.15
C ARG A 31 -9.96 2.41 -15.60
N ALA A 32 -9.05 3.26 -15.12
CA ALA A 32 -8.84 4.60 -15.61
C ALA A 32 -7.34 4.90 -15.64
N ASP A 33 -6.86 5.40 -16.76
CA ASP A 33 -5.45 5.69 -16.99
C ASP A 33 -5.29 7.16 -17.35
N THR A 34 -4.40 7.85 -16.64
CA THR A 34 -4.04 9.25 -16.92
C THR A 34 -2.53 9.40 -16.89
N LEU A 35 -1.93 9.79 -18.00
CA LEU A 35 -0.50 10.02 -18.07
C LEU A 35 -0.11 11.19 -17.18
N TRP A 36 0.79 10.96 -16.21
CA TRP A 36 1.26 11.99 -15.29
C TRP A 36 2.64 12.53 -15.67
N TYR A 37 3.61 11.64 -15.96
CA TYR A 37 4.97 12.04 -16.31
C TYR A 37 5.46 11.29 -17.53
N ALA A 38 5.42 11.96 -18.69
CA ALA A 38 5.73 11.37 -19.99
C ALA A 38 7.18 10.84 -20.14
N PRO A 39 8.25 11.49 -19.61
CA PRO A 39 9.63 11.03 -19.82
C PRO A 39 9.94 9.64 -19.25
N LEU A 40 9.26 9.24 -18.17
CA LEU A 40 9.38 7.91 -17.56
C LEU A 40 8.12 7.05 -17.75
N HIS A 41 7.19 7.51 -18.58
CA HIS A 41 5.93 6.83 -18.85
C HIS A 41 5.16 6.44 -17.56
N ILE A 42 5.22 7.33 -16.55
CA ILE A 42 4.49 7.16 -15.31
C ILE A 42 3.06 7.61 -15.52
N SER A 43 2.11 6.72 -15.28
CA SER A 43 0.69 6.97 -15.39
C SER A 43 0.01 6.83 -14.04
N TYR A 44 -0.95 7.69 -13.76
CA TYR A 44 -1.89 7.45 -12.68
C TYR A 44 -2.95 6.47 -13.20
N SER A 45 -2.63 5.18 -13.09
CA SER A 45 -3.49 4.10 -13.52
C SER A 45 -4.17 3.47 -12.32
N VAL A 46 -5.47 3.39 -12.35
CA VAL A 46 -6.29 2.78 -11.29
C VAL A 46 -7.10 1.62 -11.83
N GLY A 47 -7.32 0.63 -10.98
CA GLY A 47 -8.12 -0.54 -11.29
C GLY A 47 -8.35 -1.36 -10.03
N VAL A 48 -9.36 -2.21 -10.05
CA VAL A 48 -9.67 -3.07 -8.92
C VAL A 48 -9.88 -4.51 -9.36
N ASP A 49 -9.41 -5.43 -8.55
CA ASP A 49 -9.67 -6.85 -8.66
C ASP A 49 -10.29 -7.39 -7.36
N GLY A 50 -10.52 -8.70 -7.27
CA GLY A 50 -11.12 -9.32 -6.09
C GLY A 50 -10.34 -9.08 -4.80
N ILE A 51 -9.01 -9.12 -4.85
CA ILE A 51 -8.13 -8.88 -3.70
C ILE A 51 -8.17 -7.39 -3.31
N SER A 52 -8.07 -6.49 -4.29
CA SER A 52 -8.12 -5.04 -4.06
C SER A 52 -9.45 -4.62 -3.41
N VAL A 53 -10.58 -5.11 -3.92
CA VAL A 53 -11.91 -4.79 -3.38
C VAL A 53 -12.06 -5.26 -1.93
N ALA A 54 -11.60 -6.48 -1.61
CA ALA A 54 -11.63 -7.00 -0.25
C ALA A 54 -10.78 -6.15 0.70
N MET A 55 -9.58 -5.75 0.26
CA MET A 55 -8.67 -4.91 1.05
C MET A 55 -9.18 -3.48 1.21
N LEU A 56 -9.83 -2.92 0.19
CA LEU A 56 -10.47 -1.61 0.27
C LEU A 56 -11.64 -1.61 1.25
N LEU A 57 -12.48 -2.64 1.23
CA LEU A 57 -13.58 -2.78 2.16
C LEU A 57 -13.08 -2.93 3.61
N LEU A 58 -12.08 -3.78 3.84
CA LEU A 58 -11.44 -3.92 5.15
C LEU A 58 -10.87 -2.60 5.64
N SER A 59 -10.15 -1.89 4.78
CA SER A 59 -9.56 -0.58 5.10
C SER A 59 -10.62 0.44 5.47
N ALA A 60 -11.74 0.48 4.74
CA ALA A 60 -12.85 1.40 5.00
C ALA A 60 -13.50 1.13 6.36
N VAL A 61 -13.72 -0.13 6.73
CA VAL A 61 -14.25 -0.52 8.03
C VAL A 61 -13.30 -0.09 9.16
N ILE A 62 -11.99 -0.32 8.99
CA ILE A 62 -10.98 0.04 10.00
C ILE A 62 -10.86 1.56 10.14
N VAL A 63 -10.86 2.31 9.05
CA VAL A 63 -10.83 3.79 9.08
C VAL A 63 -12.08 4.35 9.74
N PHE A 64 -13.25 3.78 9.44
CA PHE A 64 -14.50 4.17 10.08
C PHE A 64 -14.48 3.92 11.59
N THR A 65 -14.19 2.70 12.01
CA THR A 65 -14.12 2.33 13.43
C THR A 65 -13.01 3.08 14.16
N GLY A 66 -11.86 3.27 13.55
CA GLY A 66 -10.73 4.04 14.09
C GLY A 66 -11.07 5.52 14.30
N THR A 67 -11.85 6.12 13.41
CA THR A 67 -12.33 7.51 13.58
C THR A 67 -13.18 7.64 14.84
N PHE A 68 -14.09 6.71 15.10
CA PHE A 68 -14.91 6.73 16.31
C PHE A 68 -14.10 6.37 17.56
N ALA A 69 -13.18 5.44 17.49
CA ALA A 69 -12.29 5.09 18.60
C ALA A 69 -11.43 6.28 19.06
N SER A 70 -11.07 7.18 18.14
CA SER A 70 -10.26 8.38 18.41
C SER A 70 -11.09 9.63 18.70
N TRP A 71 -12.42 9.55 18.82
CA TRP A 71 -13.28 10.72 18.92
C TRP A 71 -12.96 11.65 20.10
N ARG A 72 -12.46 11.07 21.20
CA ARG A 72 -12.12 11.80 22.44
C ARG A 72 -10.63 12.05 22.62
N LEU A 73 -9.84 11.84 21.58
CA LEU A 73 -8.39 11.99 21.66
C LEU A 73 -8.00 13.46 21.84
N GLN A 74 -7.14 13.75 22.81
CA GLN A 74 -6.53 15.05 23.10
C GLN A 74 -5.04 14.85 23.40
N PRO A 75 -4.17 15.83 23.13
CA PRO A 75 -4.35 17.14 22.48
C PRO A 75 -4.28 17.07 20.96
N LEU A 76 -4.39 18.24 20.29
CA LEU A 76 -4.15 18.41 18.85
C LEU A 76 -5.07 17.55 17.97
N THR A 77 -6.35 17.52 18.28
CA THR A 77 -7.35 16.67 17.62
C THR A 77 -7.45 16.90 16.10
N LYS A 78 -7.34 18.17 15.66
CA LYS A 78 -7.41 18.52 14.22
C LYS A 78 -6.25 17.93 13.43
N GLU A 79 -5.05 18.11 13.96
CA GLU A 79 -3.81 17.60 13.37
C GLU A 79 -3.81 16.07 13.34
N TYR A 80 -4.30 15.42 14.39
CA TYR A 80 -4.45 13.97 14.41
C TYR A 80 -5.32 13.46 13.26
N PHE A 81 -6.53 14.02 13.10
CA PHE A 81 -7.43 13.59 12.02
C PHE A 81 -6.92 13.95 10.63
N LEU A 82 -6.14 15.03 10.50
CA LEU A 82 -5.49 15.36 9.22
C LEU A 82 -4.49 14.25 8.84
N TRP A 83 -3.59 13.90 9.75
CA TRP A 83 -2.60 12.84 9.49
C TRP A 83 -3.24 11.45 9.34
N PHE A 84 -4.28 11.18 10.13
CA PHE A 84 -5.04 9.93 9.99
C PHE A 84 -5.75 9.82 8.64
N THR A 85 -6.29 10.92 8.12
CA THR A 85 -6.90 10.97 6.78
C THR A 85 -5.85 10.81 5.69
N LEU A 86 -4.68 11.46 5.83
CA LEU A 86 -3.59 11.33 4.86
C LEU A 86 -3.05 9.90 4.83
N LEU A 87 -2.91 9.25 6.00
CA LEU A 87 -2.55 7.83 6.08
C LEU A 87 -3.56 6.95 5.35
N SER A 88 -4.85 7.20 5.58
CA SER A 88 -5.93 6.46 4.89
C SER A 88 -5.87 6.67 3.38
N MET A 89 -5.63 7.90 2.92
CA MET A 89 -5.48 8.20 1.49
C MET A 89 -4.32 7.42 0.86
N GLY A 90 -3.17 7.34 1.53
CA GLY A 90 -2.03 6.55 1.08
C GLY A 90 -2.38 5.06 0.94
N VAL A 91 -3.07 4.50 1.92
CA VAL A 91 -3.51 3.10 1.90
C VAL A 91 -4.51 2.80 0.77
N PHE A 92 -5.54 3.62 0.62
CA PHE A 92 -6.53 3.45 -0.46
C PHE A 92 -5.88 3.61 -1.83
N GLY A 93 -5.04 4.64 -1.99
CA GLY A 93 -4.30 4.87 -3.22
C GLY A 93 -3.42 3.69 -3.62
N PHE A 94 -2.75 3.07 -2.65
CA PHE A 94 -1.94 1.88 -2.89
C PHE A 94 -2.76 0.71 -3.44
N PHE A 95 -3.91 0.39 -2.84
CA PHE A 95 -4.73 -0.75 -3.26
C PHE A 95 -5.41 -0.57 -4.61
N ILE A 96 -5.68 0.66 -5.04
CA ILE A 96 -6.29 0.93 -6.35
C ILE A 96 -5.27 1.15 -7.46
N SER A 97 -3.99 1.40 -7.13
CA SER A 97 -2.95 1.67 -8.12
C SER A 97 -2.58 0.43 -8.92
N VAL A 98 -2.41 0.60 -10.22
CA VAL A 98 -1.97 -0.42 -11.18
C VAL A 98 -0.63 -0.06 -11.81
N ASP A 99 -0.09 1.10 -11.51
CA ASP A 99 1.23 1.57 -11.93
C ASP A 99 2.26 1.38 -10.81
N LEU A 100 3.43 0.85 -11.13
CA LEU A 100 4.48 0.51 -10.17
C LEU A 100 4.97 1.72 -9.38
N PHE A 101 5.22 2.84 -10.06
CA PHE A 101 5.71 4.04 -9.40
C PHE A 101 4.65 4.70 -8.53
N THR A 102 3.41 4.71 -9.00
CA THR A 102 2.27 5.26 -8.24
C THR A 102 1.99 4.44 -6.97
N MET A 103 2.10 3.12 -7.04
CA MET A 103 2.04 2.26 -5.84
C MET A 103 3.14 2.61 -4.85
N PHE A 104 4.38 2.75 -5.32
CA PHE A 104 5.52 3.16 -4.48
C PHE A 104 5.28 4.54 -3.84
N MET A 105 4.79 5.50 -4.61
CA MET A 105 4.48 6.84 -4.11
C MET A 105 3.42 6.82 -2.99
N PHE A 106 2.34 6.04 -3.14
CA PHE A 106 1.33 5.92 -2.09
C PHE A 106 1.84 5.20 -0.84
N TYR A 107 2.77 4.26 -0.99
CA TYR A 107 3.49 3.67 0.12
C TYR A 107 4.26 4.72 0.93
N GLU A 108 5.03 5.58 0.27
CA GLU A 108 5.77 6.66 0.91
C GLU A 108 4.85 7.71 1.57
N ILE A 109 3.73 8.04 0.92
CA ILE A 109 2.72 8.95 1.48
C ILE A 109 2.12 8.37 2.78
N ALA A 110 1.97 7.07 2.91
CA ALA A 110 1.46 6.44 4.13
C ALA A 110 2.49 6.44 5.27
N LEU A 111 3.78 6.43 4.97
CA LEU A 111 4.85 6.31 5.96
C LEU A 111 4.99 7.56 6.83
N ILE A 112 4.96 8.76 6.24
CA ILE A 112 5.12 10.03 6.96
C ILE A 112 4.04 10.25 8.04
N PRO A 113 2.73 10.10 7.72
CA PRO A 113 1.69 10.20 8.74
C PRO A 113 1.87 9.19 9.87
N MET A 114 2.31 7.97 9.55
CA MET A 114 2.50 6.92 10.55
C MET A 114 3.55 7.32 11.59
N TYR A 115 4.69 7.87 11.14
CA TYR A 115 5.72 8.41 12.02
C TYR A 115 5.16 9.46 12.99
N LEU A 116 4.41 10.44 12.46
CA LEU A 116 3.86 11.53 13.26
C LEU A 116 2.78 11.06 14.22
N LEU A 117 1.88 10.18 13.77
CA LEU A 117 0.81 9.65 14.60
C LEU A 117 1.33 8.87 15.80
N ILE A 118 2.39 8.09 15.64
CA ILE A 118 3.02 7.36 16.74
C ILE A 118 3.88 8.30 17.60
N GLY A 119 4.70 9.15 16.99
CA GLY A 119 5.64 10.01 17.69
C GLY A 119 4.97 11.08 18.55
N VAL A 120 3.86 11.65 18.10
CA VAL A 120 3.15 12.73 18.81
C VAL A 120 2.12 12.16 19.78
N TRP A 121 1.20 11.33 19.30
CA TRP A 121 0.05 10.83 20.10
C TRP A 121 0.26 9.44 20.71
N GLY A 122 1.39 8.83 20.48
CA GLY A 122 1.73 7.54 21.05
C GLY A 122 2.00 7.58 22.55
N SER A 123 2.22 6.43 23.15
CA SER A 123 2.52 6.23 24.57
C SER A 123 3.82 5.46 24.79
N GLY A 124 4.33 5.48 26.00
CA GLY A 124 5.57 4.78 26.35
C GLY A 124 6.79 5.32 25.60
N ARG A 125 7.60 4.43 25.00
CA ARG A 125 8.80 4.79 24.22
C ARG A 125 8.45 5.18 22.79
N LYS A 126 7.48 6.05 22.60
CA LYS A 126 6.89 6.44 21.33
C LYS A 126 7.89 7.00 20.32
N GLU A 127 8.84 7.81 20.75
CA GLU A 127 9.86 8.41 19.88
C GLU A 127 10.80 7.33 19.31
N TYR A 128 11.25 6.41 20.15
CA TYR A 128 12.05 5.27 19.72
C TYR A 128 11.27 4.37 18.75
N ALA A 129 10.03 4.05 19.07
CA ALA A 129 9.18 3.20 18.23
C ALA A 129 8.91 3.82 16.87
N ALA A 130 8.57 5.12 16.84
CA ALA A 130 8.33 5.87 15.61
C ALA A 130 9.59 5.94 14.74
N MET A 131 10.76 6.25 15.34
CA MET A 131 12.03 6.31 14.63
C MET A 131 12.42 4.95 14.06
N LYS A 132 12.34 3.88 14.87
CA LYS A 132 12.68 2.52 14.45
C LYS A 132 11.79 2.05 13.29
N LEU A 133 10.47 2.26 13.41
CA LEU A 133 9.51 1.96 12.35
C LEU A 133 9.89 2.67 11.05
N THR A 134 10.09 3.99 11.11
CA THR A 134 10.37 4.78 9.92
C THR A 134 11.68 4.38 9.25
N LEU A 135 12.77 4.23 10.02
CA LEU A 135 14.06 3.84 9.46
C LEU A 135 14.01 2.45 8.80
N MET A 136 13.32 1.50 9.42
CA MET A 136 13.16 0.15 8.86
C MET A 136 12.33 0.20 7.57
N LEU A 137 11.20 0.93 7.55
CA LEU A 137 10.36 1.03 6.37
C LEU A 137 11.03 1.81 5.24
N MET A 138 11.78 2.88 5.53
CA MET A 138 12.59 3.60 4.53
C MET A 138 13.69 2.71 3.95
N GLY A 139 14.33 1.89 4.78
CA GLY A 139 15.28 0.89 4.29
C GLY A 139 14.63 -0.11 3.34
N GLY A 140 13.44 -0.59 3.68
CA GLY A 140 12.63 -1.47 2.82
C GLY A 140 12.22 -0.78 1.51
N SER A 141 11.80 0.47 1.57
CA SER A 141 11.40 1.24 0.37
C SER A 141 12.55 1.50 -0.58
N ALA A 142 13.77 1.66 -0.09
CA ALA A 142 14.95 1.77 -0.94
C ALA A 142 15.19 0.49 -1.77
N PHE A 143 15.07 -0.70 -1.17
CA PHE A 143 15.13 -1.97 -1.90
C PHE A 143 13.99 -2.10 -2.90
N LEU A 144 12.79 -1.69 -2.52
CA LEU A 144 11.63 -1.72 -3.39
C LEU A 144 11.81 -0.81 -4.62
N LEU A 145 12.32 0.42 -4.43
CA LEU A 145 12.55 1.35 -5.52
C LEU A 145 13.57 0.80 -6.52
N ILE A 146 14.68 0.24 -6.03
CA ILE A 146 15.68 -0.39 -6.88
C ILE A 146 15.06 -1.56 -7.66
N GLY A 147 14.26 -2.39 -7.00
CA GLY A 147 13.56 -3.50 -7.64
C GLY A 147 12.57 -3.06 -8.72
N ILE A 148 11.77 -2.04 -8.45
CA ILE A 148 10.80 -1.46 -9.43
C ILE A 148 11.53 -0.90 -10.66
N LEU A 149 12.59 -0.13 -10.45
CA LEU A 149 13.39 0.41 -11.56
C LEU A 149 14.09 -0.73 -12.34
N GLY A 150 14.57 -1.75 -11.64
CA GLY A 150 15.16 -2.94 -12.26
C GLY A 150 14.15 -3.70 -13.13
N ILE A 151 12.92 -3.87 -12.67
CA ILE A 151 11.84 -4.48 -13.43
C ILE A 151 11.51 -3.63 -14.68
N TYR A 152 11.38 -2.32 -14.50
CA TYR A 152 11.07 -1.40 -15.59
C TYR A 152 12.13 -1.45 -16.71
N PHE A 153 13.39 -1.27 -16.35
CA PHE A 153 14.49 -1.30 -17.34
C PHE A 153 14.77 -2.71 -17.86
N GLY A 154 14.61 -3.73 -17.04
CA GLY A 154 14.85 -5.12 -17.41
C GLY A 154 13.78 -5.72 -18.32
N SER A 155 12.53 -5.29 -18.18
CA SER A 155 11.43 -5.74 -19.06
C SER A 155 11.48 -5.13 -20.46
N GLY A 156 12.23 -4.04 -20.65
CA GLY A 156 12.20 -3.27 -21.89
C GLY A 156 10.84 -2.61 -22.17
N ALA A 157 10.00 -2.51 -21.16
CA ALA A 157 8.67 -1.90 -21.27
C ALA A 157 8.79 -0.38 -21.46
N THR A 158 7.85 0.17 -22.22
CA THR A 158 7.70 1.63 -22.40
C THR A 158 6.73 2.25 -21.40
N THR A 159 6.29 1.50 -20.41
CA THR A 159 5.29 1.90 -19.42
C THR A 159 5.62 1.28 -18.06
N MET A 160 5.19 1.92 -16.97
CA MET A 160 5.22 1.34 -15.62
C MET A 160 3.91 0.66 -15.23
N ASN A 161 2.97 0.51 -16.16
CA ASN A 161 1.71 -0.19 -15.90
C ASN A 161 1.98 -1.68 -15.71
N LEU A 162 1.57 -2.18 -14.55
CA LEU A 162 1.80 -3.56 -14.11
C LEU A 162 1.22 -4.60 -15.07
N LEU A 163 0.03 -4.36 -15.62
CA LEU A 163 -0.62 -5.29 -16.54
C LEU A 163 0.09 -5.38 -17.88
N GLU A 164 0.58 -4.26 -18.38
CA GLU A 164 1.33 -4.23 -19.66
C GLU A 164 2.69 -4.91 -19.50
N ILE A 165 3.40 -4.68 -18.41
CA ILE A 165 4.67 -5.35 -18.10
C ILE A 165 4.45 -6.87 -17.98
N ALA A 166 3.38 -7.29 -17.30
CA ALA A 166 3.06 -8.71 -17.16
C ALA A 166 2.77 -9.40 -18.51
N GLN A 167 2.10 -8.71 -19.44
CA GLN A 167 1.80 -9.24 -20.77
C GLN A 167 3.04 -9.43 -21.64
N LEU A 168 4.08 -8.63 -21.45
CA LEU A 168 5.32 -8.72 -22.21
C LEU A 168 6.11 -10.01 -21.93
N HIS A 169 6.05 -10.55 -20.73
CA HIS A 169 6.81 -11.73 -20.26
C HIS A 169 8.31 -11.70 -20.66
N ASN A 170 8.90 -10.50 -20.71
CA ASN A 170 10.21 -10.26 -21.28
C ASN A 170 11.35 -10.18 -20.24
N ILE A 171 11.08 -10.43 -18.97
CA ILE A 171 12.12 -10.36 -17.94
C ILE A 171 12.88 -11.68 -17.94
N PRO A 172 14.18 -11.71 -18.35
CA PRO A 172 14.97 -12.93 -18.37
C PRO A 172 15.10 -13.52 -16.96
N PHE A 173 15.13 -14.85 -16.84
CA PHE A 173 15.26 -15.55 -15.56
C PHE A 173 16.43 -15.04 -14.71
N ALA A 174 17.59 -14.78 -15.33
CA ALA A 174 18.74 -14.24 -14.61
C ALA A 174 18.46 -12.87 -13.96
N GLN A 175 17.61 -12.05 -14.56
CA GLN A 175 17.17 -10.77 -13.98
C GLN A 175 16.09 -10.96 -12.92
N GLN A 176 15.18 -11.91 -13.10
CA GLN A 176 14.20 -12.27 -12.08
C GLN A 176 14.89 -12.69 -10.77
N CYS A 177 15.95 -13.45 -10.84
CA CYS A 177 16.77 -13.85 -9.68
C CYS A 177 17.36 -12.66 -8.89
N ILE A 178 17.50 -11.49 -9.51
CA ILE A 178 18.00 -10.26 -8.86
C ILE A 178 16.86 -9.39 -8.36
N TRP A 179 15.87 -9.12 -9.22
CA TRP A 179 14.82 -8.14 -8.93
C TRP A 179 13.72 -8.71 -8.02
N PHE A 180 13.44 -10.01 -8.11
CA PHE A 180 12.48 -10.66 -7.23
C PHE A 180 12.87 -10.57 -5.74
N PRO A 181 14.08 -10.97 -5.31
CA PRO A 181 14.47 -10.83 -3.92
C PRO A 181 14.44 -9.39 -3.41
N LEU A 182 14.83 -8.41 -4.24
CA LEU A 182 14.82 -7.00 -3.85
C LEU A 182 13.40 -6.46 -3.64
N THR A 183 12.49 -6.71 -4.57
CA THR A 183 11.09 -6.31 -4.43
C THR A 183 10.38 -7.05 -3.31
N PHE A 184 10.60 -8.36 -3.21
CA PHE A 184 10.03 -9.19 -2.16
C PHE A 184 10.53 -8.76 -0.76
N LEU A 185 11.81 -8.46 -0.63
CA LEU A 185 12.40 -7.97 0.62
C LEU A 185 11.84 -6.58 0.97
N GLY A 186 11.73 -5.68 0.00
CA GLY A 186 11.17 -4.35 0.21
C GLY A 186 9.75 -4.40 0.76
N PHE A 187 8.86 -5.17 0.13
CA PHE A 187 7.51 -5.41 0.63
C PHE A 187 7.49 -6.27 1.91
N GLY A 188 8.44 -7.19 2.04
CA GLY A 188 8.60 -8.03 3.23
C GLY A 188 8.92 -7.23 4.48
N VAL A 189 9.74 -6.20 4.37
CA VAL A 189 10.00 -5.26 5.49
C VAL A 189 8.70 -4.57 5.90
N LEU A 190 7.88 -4.10 4.95
CA LEU A 190 6.57 -3.50 5.21
C LEU A 190 5.58 -4.51 5.83
N GLY A 191 5.59 -5.74 5.36
CA GLY A 191 4.79 -6.84 5.90
C GLY A 191 5.33 -7.45 7.20
N ALA A 192 6.40 -6.89 7.75
CA ALA A 192 7.09 -7.39 8.95
C ALA A 192 7.50 -8.87 8.85
N LEU A 193 8.06 -9.29 7.71
CA LEU A 193 8.61 -10.62 7.54
C LEU A 193 9.91 -10.78 8.35
N PHE A 194 10.14 -11.98 8.86
CA PHE A 194 11.41 -12.32 9.52
C PHE A 194 12.57 -12.21 8.51
N PRO A 195 13.72 -11.61 8.87
CA PRO A 195 14.12 -11.07 10.18
C PRO A 195 13.78 -9.59 10.41
N PHE A 196 13.10 -8.91 9.49
CA PHE A 196 12.83 -7.46 9.52
C PHE A 196 11.54 -7.06 10.27
N HIS A 197 11.04 -7.91 11.16
CA HIS A 197 9.76 -7.72 11.85
C HIS A 197 9.85 -6.91 13.16
N THR A 198 11.07 -6.63 13.66
CA THR A 198 11.28 -6.10 15.02
C THR A 198 10.72 -4.70 15.26
N TRP A 199 10.42 -3.94 14.22
CA TRP A 199 9.78 -2.63 14.30
C TRP A 199 8.29 -2.71 14.63
N SER A 200 7.63 -3.79 14.22
CA SER A 200 6.17 -3.95 14.33
C SER A 200 5.69 -4.07 15.78
N PRO A 201 6.24 -4.92 16.66
CA PRO A 201 5.84 -4.97 18.08
C PRO A 201 6.02 -3.63 18.80
N ASP A 202 7.15 -2.95 18.59
CA ASP A 202 7.44 -1.66 19.21
C ASP A 202 6.46 -0.58 18.71
N GLY A 203 6.18 -0.57 17.40
CA GLY A 203 5.20 0.32 16.77
C GLY A 203 3.80 0.12 17.33
N HIS A 204 3.34 -1.12 17.45
CA HIS A 204 2.02 -1.45 18.00
C HIS A 204 1.87 -1.08 19.48
N ALA A 205 2.89 -1.37 20.27
CA ALA A 205 2.87 -1.08 21.70
C ALA A 205 2.81 0.43 22.00
N SER A 206 3.38 1.24 21.12
CA SER A 206 3.46 2.70 21.31
C SER A 206 2.35 3.48 20.61
N ALA A 207 1.73 2.93 19.57
CA ALA A 207 0.72 3.61 18.75
C ALA A 207 -0.60 3.85 19.52
N PRO A 208 -1.32 4.96 19.24
CA PRO A 208 -2.71 5.10 19.66
C PRO A 208 -3.59 3.97 19.11
N THR A 209 -4.64 3.58 19.83
CA THR A 209 -5.47 2.41 19.49
C THR A 209 -5.93 2.39 18.04
N ALA A 210 -6.47 3.49 17.53
CA ALA A 210 -6.96 3.55 16.15
C ALA A 210 -5.81 3.44 15.11
N VAL A 211 -4.65 4.03 15.42
CA VAL A 211 -3.45 3.93 14.57
C VAL A 211 -2.92 2.50 14.58
N SER A 212 -2.90 1.84 15.74
CA SER A 212 -2.50 0.44 15.88
C SER A 212 -3.46 -0.48 15.11
N MET A 213 -4.77 -0.21 15.14
CA MET A 213 -5.75 -0.95 14.34
C MET A 213 -5.48 -0.82 12.83
N LEU A 214 -5.21 0.40 12.35
CA LEU A 214 -4.90 0.64 10.94
C LEU A 214 -3.56 0.02 10.55
N HIS A 215 -2.57 0.09 11.43
CA HIS A 215 -1.27 -0.52 11.25
C HIS A 215 -1.38 -2.06 11.07
N ALA A 216 -1.95 -2.75 12.04
CA ALA A 216 -2.10 -4.20 12.00
C ALA A 216 -3.10 -4.66 10.92
N GLY A 217 -4.22 -3.97 10.82
CA GLY A 217 -5.33 -4.37 9.95
C GLY A 217 -5.07 -4.12 8.48
N VAL A 218 -4.30 -3.09 8.14
CA VAL A 218 -4.17 -2.62 6.76
C VAL A 218 -2.72 -2.42 6.34
N LEU A 219 -1.93 -1.61 7.06
CA LEU A 219 -0.60 -1.20 6.62
C LEU A 219 0.33 -2.40 6.37
N MET A 220 0.37 -3.34 7.30
CA MET A 220 1.17 -4.56 7.12
C MET A 220 0.69 -5.42 5.94
N LYS A 221 -0.62 -5.38 5.62
CA LYS A 221 -1.17 -6.09 4.47
C LYS A 221 -0.81 -5.45 3.13
N LEU A 222 -0.43 -4.16 3.10
CA LEU A 222 0.18 -3.58 1.89
C LEU A 222 1.44 -4.36 1.48
N GLY A 223 2.26 -4.79 2.46
CA GLY A 223 3.44 -5.62 2.20
C GLY A 223 3.08 -6.94 1.53
N GLY A 224 2.13 -7.68 2.09
CA GLY A 224 1.64 -8.94 1.50
C GLY A 224 1.02 -8.73 0.12
N TYR A 225 0.13 -7.74 -0.01
CA TYR A 225 -0.48 -7.38 -1.29
C TYR A 225 0.57 -7.03 -2.35
N GLY A 226 1.58 -6.22 -1.99
CA GLY A 226 2.66 -5.85 -2.89
C GLY A 226 3.53 -7.04 -3.32
N CYS A 227 3.82 -7.99 -2.41
CA CYS A 227 4.51 -9.23 -2.75
C CYS A 227 3.74 -10.02 -3.82
N PHE A 228 2.43 -10.22 -3.64
CA PHE A 228 1.62 -10.93 -4.62
C PHE A 228 1.49 -10.14 -5.93
N ARG A 229 1.22 -8.86 -5.85
CA ARG A 229 0.88 -8.02 -6.99
C ARG A 229 2.08 -7.64 -7.85
N ILE A 230 3.26 -7.48 -7.29
CA ILE A 230 4.46 -7.08 -8.03
C ILE A 230 5.44 -8.25 -8.12
N ALA A 231 5.95 -8.75 -6.98
CA ALA A 231 7.02 -9.73 -7.03
C ALA A 231 6.57 -11.03 -7.69
N MET A 232 5.49 -11.65 -7.23
CA MET A 232 5.04 -12.95 -7.74
C MET A 232 4.31 -12.84 -9.08
N TYR A 233 3.61 -11.74 -9.34
CA TYR A 233 2.84 -11.57 -10.58
C TYR A 233 3.71 -11.25 -11.79
N LEU A 234 4.75 -10.42 -11.62
CA LEU A 234 5.65 -10.01 -12.70
C LEU A 234 6.82 -10.98 -12.91
N MET A 235 7.17 -11.77 -11.90
CA MET A 235 8.33 -12.66 -11.90
C MET A 235 7.90 -14.06 -11.42
N PRO A 236 7.19 -14.83 -12.27
CA PRO A 236 6.61 -16.13 -11.87
C PRO A 236 7.59 -17.31 -11.91
N GLU A 237 8.80 -17.16 -12.47
CA GLU A 237 9.80 -18.23 -12.67
C GLU A 237 10.75 -18.39 -11.48
#